data_fbeb95583354f443d23f05fb1cc37226
#
_entry.id   fbeb95583354f443d23f05fb1cc37226
#
_cell.length_a   1.000
_cell.length_b   1.000
_cell.length_c   1.000
_cell.angle_alpha   90.00
_cell.angle_beta   90.00
_cell.angle_gamma   90.00
#
_symmetry.space_group_name_H-M   'P 1'
#
loop_
_entity.id
_entity.type
_entity.pdbx_description
1 polymer ?
#
loop_
_entity_poly.entity_id
_entity_poly.type
_entity_poly.pdbx_seq_one_letter_code
_entity_poly.pdbx_strand_id
1 'polypeptide(L)'
;MEELISEIKEYLPINYNNSDNNEYINYLIDACDKNSLMEKDQFAYIAFHMLYMSYIFKVVWQSNQINHLSIQNRLNNYQNRLGNYESPFDISFLPEKETIQILRCFGFHINKISQFALPIDNRDHCAHASGFIQYKKNDIIQLSNQELNHIKTIQDKLPTMLANLFEDFFTKNFKPDDPGSLFPSGSD
;
A
#
# COMPACT_ATOMS: atom_id res chain seq x y z
N MET A 1 1.36 -20.41 6.92
CA MET A 1 1.61 -19.00 7.23
C MET A 1 3.06 -18.61 6.89
N GLU A 2 4.05 -19.41 7.22
CA GLU A 2 5.47 -19.12 6.96
C GLU A 2 5.76 -18.76 5.49
N GLU A 3 5.25 -19.54 4.53
CA GLU A 3 5.39 -19.24 3.09
C GLU A 3 4.78 -17.88 2.73
N LEU A 4 3.62 -17.54 3.29
CA LEU A 4 2.94 -16.28 3.04
C LEU A 4 3.71 -15.09 3.61
N ILE A 5 4.31 -15.28 4.80
CA ILE A 5 5.19 -14.27 5.43
C ILE A 5 6.45 -14.08 4.58
N SER A 6 7.04 -15.16 4.07
CA SER A 6 8.18 -15.07 3.18
C SER A 6 7.85 -14.32 1.89
N GLU A 7 6.71 -14.62 1.30
CA GLU A 7 6.29 -14.02 0.05
C GLU A 7 5.91 -12.54 0.20
N ILE A 8 5.19 -12.13 1.26
CA ILE A 8 4.82 -10.72 1.44
C ILE A 8 6.05 -9.82 1.63
N LYS A 9 7.14 -10.35 2.21
CA LYS A 9 8.40 -9.61 2.35
C LYS A 9 8.99 -9.17 1.02
N GLU A 10 8.76 -9.90 -0.06
CA GLU A 10 9.27 -9.55 -1.40
C GLU A 10 8.64 -8.26 -1.94
N TYR A 11 7.47 -7.90 -1.48
CA TYR A 11 6.73 -6.69 -1.90
C TYR A 11 6.96 -5.49 -0.99
N LEU A 12 7.49 -5.72 0.20
CA LEU A 12 7.84 -4.64 1.13
C LEU A 12 9.25 -4.12 0.83
N PRO A 13 9.56 -2.85 1.12
CA PRO A 13 10.93 -2.34 0.96
C PRO A 13 11.93 -3.15 1.79
N ILE A 14 13.10 -3.41 1.21
CA ILE A 14 14.23 -4.06 1.91
C ILE A 14 14.72 -3.15 3.04
N ASN A 15 14.68 -1.83 2.80
CA ASN A 15 15.09 -0.82 3.77
C ASN A 15 14.22 0.43 3.60
N TYR A 16 13.67 0.91 4.69
CA TYR A 16 13.08 2.24 4.78
C TYR A 16 14.20 3.20 5.20
N ASN A 17 14.24 4.40 4.61
CA ASN A 17 15.21 5.43 5.01
C ASN A 17 15.03 5.92 6.47
N ASN A 18 13.97 5.47 7.12
CA ASN A 18 13.65 5.74 8.52
C ASN A 18 13.78 4.42 9.32
N SER A 19 14.60 4.44 10.39
CA SER A 19 14.84 3.28 11.26
C SER A 19 13.57 2.77 11.94
N ASP A 20 12.68 3.68 12.36
CA ASP A 20 11.44 3.34 13.07
C ASP A 20 10.48 2.57 12.16
N ASN A 21 10.46 2.92 10.87
CA ASN A 21 9.67 2.21 9.88
C ASN A 21 10.19 0.78 9.66
N ASN A 22 11.52 0.61 9.63
CA ASN A 22 12.14 -0.71 9.55
C ASN A 22 11.83 -1.56 10.79
N GLU A 23 11.93 -0.97 11.97
CA GLU A 23 11.61 -1.63 13.22
C GLU A 23 10.14 -2.07 13.25
N TYR A 24 9.24 -1.18 12.84
CA TYR A 24 7.82 -1.48 12.78
C TYR A 24 7.47 -2.65 11.85
N ILE A 25 8.02 -2.68 10.64
CA ILE A 25 7.78 -3.80 9.69
C ILE A 25 8.34 -5.10 10.25
N ASN A 26 9.56 -5.08 10.81
CA ASN A 26 10.15 -6.26 11.44
C ASN A 26 9.32 -6.75 12.64
N TYR A 27 8.79 -5.84 13.44
CA TYR A 27 7.88 -6.15 14.54
C TYR A 27 6.60 -6.86 14.03
N LEU A 28 5.98 -6.39 12.96
CA LEU A 28 4.79 -7.02 12.38
C LEU A 28 5.09 -8.41 11.83
N ILE A 29 6.22 -8.58 11.17
CA ILE A 29 6.67 -9.88 10.65
C ILE A 29 6.86 -10.87 11.81
N ASP A 30 7.56 -10.46 12.86
CA ASP A 30 7.80 -11.27 14.07
C ASP A 30 6.48 -11.59 14.79
N ALA A 31 5.58 -10.62 14.90
CA ALA A 31 4.24 -10.81 15.50
C ALA A 31 3.40 -11.82 14.70
N CYS A 32 3.42 -11.75 13.36
CA CYS A 32 2.71 -12.67 12.51
C CYS A 32 3.25 -14.11 12.69
N ASP A 33 4.56 -14.27 12.64
CA ASP A 33 5.23 -15.57 12.77
C ASP A 33 5.00 -16.20 14.14
N LYS A 34 5.29 -15.48 15.22
CA LYS A 34 5.12 -15.96 16.60
C LYS A 34 3.66 -16.32 16.91
N ASN A 35 2.70 -15.49 16.53
CA ASN A 35 1.29 -15.79 16.77
C ASN A 35 0.83 -17.02 15.97
N SER A 36 1.35 -17.21 14.75
CA SER A 36 1.06 -18.41 13.95
C SER A 36 1.63 -19.68 14.60
N LEU A 37 2.88 -19.63 15.10
CA LEU A 37 3.51 -20.74 15.80
C LEU A 37 2.80 -21.11 17.11
N MET A 38 2.23 -20.12 17.79
CA MET A 38 1.46 -20.29 19.03
C MET A 38 -0.03 -20.61 18.77
N GLU A 39 -0.42 -20.88 17.54
CA GLU A 39 -1.81 -21.16 17.14
C GLU A 39 -2.78 -20.01 17.49
N LYS A 40 -2.27 -18.77 17.56
CA LYS A 40 -3.07 -17.55 17.74
C LYS A 40 -3.40 -16.94 16.39
N ASP A 41 -4.05 -17.74 15.55
CA ASP A 41 -4.22 -17.46 14.12
C ASP A 41 -4.88 -16.09 13.83
N GLN A 42 -5.87 -15.66 14.61
CA GLN A 42 -6.51 -14.35 14.42
C GLN A 42 -5.52 -13.18 14.65
N PHE A 43 -4.64 -13.29 15.66
CA PHE A 43 -3.61 -12.27 15.89
C PHE A 43 -2.51 -12.30 14.81
N ALA A 44 -2.18 -13.49 14.31
CA ALA A 44 -1.30 -13.63 13.15
C ALA A 44 -1.90 -12.92 11.92
N TYR A 45 -3.21 -13.09 11.68
CA TYR A 45 -3.89 -12.40 10.57
C TYR A 45 -3.93 -10.88 10.74
N ILE A 46 -4.21 -10.39 11.95
CA ILE A 46 -4.18 -8.94 12.20
C ILE A 46 -2.82 -8.37 11.85
N ALA A 47 -1.72 -9.02 12.27
CA ALA A 47 -0.38 -8.59 11.92
C ALA A 47 -0.11 -8.68 10.40
N PHE A 48 -0.57 -9.74 9.74
CA PHE A 48 -0.47 -9.89 8.28
C PHE A 48 -1.23 -8.79 7.52
N HIS A 49 -2.45 -8.48 7.97
CA HIS A 49 -3.23 -7.37 7.42
C HIS A 49 -2.52 -6.01 7.56
N MET A 50 -1.85 -5.78 8.68
CA MET A 50 -1.05 -4.55 8.86
C MET A 50 0.13 -4.50 7.89
N LEU A 51 0.75 -5.64 7.53
CA LEU A 51 1.75 -5.71 6.45
C LEU A 51 1.12 -5.41 5.07
N TYR A 52 -0.07 -5.94 4.79
CA TYR A 52 -0.83 -5.61 3.58
C TYR A 52 -1.10 -4.11 3.49
N MET A 53 -1.59 -3.48 4.55
CA MET A 53 -1.82 -2.03 4.57
C MET A 53 -0.52 -1.22 4.45
N SER A 54 0.58 -1.70 5.02
CA SER A 54 1.90 -1.07 4.87
C SER A 54 2.35 -1.04 3.40
N TYR A 55 2.06 -2.11 2.63
CA TYR A 55 2.28 -2.11 1.18
C TYR A 55 1.39 -1.07 0.47
N ILE A 56 0.10 -0.99 0.82
CA ILE A 56 -0.81 0.01 0.24
C ILE A 56 -0.33 1.44 0.52
N PHE A 57 0.05 1.73 1.77
CA PHE A 57 0.60 3.04 2.14
C PHE A 57 1.86 3.38 1.34
N LYS A 58 2.77 2.41 1.17
CA LYS A 58 3.97 2.59 0.35
C LYS A 58 3.62 2.94 -1.10
N VAL A 59 2.70 2.21 -1.73
CA VAL A 59 2.29 2.45 -3.13
C VAL A 59 1.69 3.86 -3.28
N VAL A 60 0.79 4.24 -2.39
CA VAL A 60 0.17 5.56 -2.41
C VAL A 60 1.21 6.66 -2.17
N TRP A 61 2.10 6.49 -1.20
CA TRP A 61 3.16 7.44 -0.88
C TRP A 61 4.14 7.63 -2.03
N GLN A 62 4.66 6.53 -2.61
CA GLN A 62 5.56 6.60 -3.77
C GLN A 62 4.91 7.32 -4.96
N SER A 63 3.64 7.06 -5.20
CA SER A 63 2.90 7.71 -6.28
C SER A 63 2.67 9.21 -6.01
N ASN A 64 2.57 9.61 -4.75
CA ASN A 64 2.53 11.03 -4.37
C ASN A 64 3.88 11.71 -4.62
N GLN A 65 5.00 11.02 -4.35
CA GLN A 65 6.36 11.55 -4.58
C GLN A 65 6.65 11.87 -6.05
N ILE A 66 6.07 11.13 -6.97
CA ILE A 66 6.18 11.39 -8.43
C ILE A 66 5.17 12.44 -8.93
N ASN A 67 4.58 13.23 -8.03
CA ASN A 67 3.66 14.32 -8.34
C ASN A 67 2.44 13.89 -9.17
N HIS A 68 1.86 12.72 -8.86
CA HIS A 68 0.62 12.28 -9.52
C HIS A 68 -0.56 13.17 -9.10
N LEU A 69 -0.93 14.11 -9.94
CA LEU A 69 -1.92 15.16 -9.64
C LEU A 69 -3.24 14.61 -9.07
N SER A 70 -3.73 13.49 -9.58
CA SER A 70 -4.97 12.88 -9.08
C SER A 70 -4.83 12.39 -7.64
N ILE A 71 -3.65 11.91 -7.25
CA ILE A 71 -3.36 11.45 -5.89
C ILE A 71 -3.18 12.65 -4.99
N GLN A 72 -2.40 13.64 -5.42
CA GLN A 72 -2.23 14.89 -4.69
C GLN A 72 -3.56 15.58 -4.40
N ASN A 73 -4.44 15.71 -5.40
CA ASN A 73 -5.76 16.31 -5.20
C ASN A 73 -6.62 15.55 -4.18
N ARG A 74 -6.49 14.24 -4.09
CA ARG A 74 -7.19 13.45 -3.07
C ARG A 74 -6.57 13.62 -1.70
N LEU A 75 -5.23 13.58 -1.60
CA LEU A 75 -4.51 13.78 -0.35
C LEU A 75 -4.66 15.22 0.16
N ASN A 76 -4.73 16.21 -0.71
CA ASN A 76 -4.91 17.63 -0.34
C ASN A 76 -6.19 17.88 0.47
N ASN A 77 -7.24 17.08 0.26
CA ASN A 77 -8.45 17.17 1.09
C ASN A 77 -8.19 16.83 2.56
N TYR A 78 -7.05 16.18 2.86
CA TYR A 78 -6.61 15.77 4.18
C TYR A 78 -5.37 16.53 4.68
N GLN A 79 -4.74 17.38 3.84
CA GLN A 79 -3.48 18.10 4.14
C GLN A 79 -3.55 18.96 5.41
N ASN A 80 -4.71 19.53 5.74
CA ASN A 80 -4.88 20.29 6.98
C ASN A 80 -4.67 19.44 8.26
N ARG A 81 -4.56 18.11 8.12
CA ARG A 81 -4.34 17.17 9.21
C ARG A 81 -2.95 16.53 9.21
N LEU A 82 -2.23 16.52 8.07
CA LEU A 82 -1.11 15.60 7.86
C LEU A 82 0.25 16.29 7.60
N GLY A 83 0.30 17.59 7.32
CA GLY A 83 1.59 18.24 6.97
C GLY A 83 2.27 17.62 5.75
N ASN A 84 3.59 17.53 5.76
CA ASN A 84 4.38 16.89 4.70
C ASN A 84 4.41 15.36 4.93
N TYR A 85 4.15 14.59 3.88
CA TYR A 85 4.23 13.12 3.90
C TYR A 85 5.70 12.69 3.72
N GLU A 86 6.45 12.58 4.81
CA GLU A 86 7.86 12.17 4.81
C GLU A 86 8.04 10.65 4.78
N SER A 87 7.02 9.94 5.26
CA SER A 87 7.00 8.49 5.38
C SER A 87 5.72 7.89 4.78
N PRO A 88 5.75 6.66 4.25
CA PRO A 88 4.55 5.93 3.89
C PRO A 88 3.52 5.85 5.02
N PHE A 89 3.97 5.77 6.26
CA PHE A 89 3.11 5.64 7.43
C PHE A 89 2.39 6.93 7.83
N ASP A 90 2.80 8.09 7.30
CA ASP A 90 2.03 9.33 7.46
C ASP A 90 0.64 9.22 6.83
N ILE A 91 0.48 8.33 5.85
CA ILE A 91 -0.83 8.05 5.22
C ILE A 91 -1.75 7.23 6.14
N SER A 92 -1.21 6.56 7.16
CA SER A 92 -1.99 5.75 8.11
C SER A 92 -3.00 6.55 8.94
N PHE A 93 -2.92 7.88 8.94
CA PHE A 93 -3.95 8.76 9.53
C PHE A 93 -5.25 8.79 8.72
N LEU A 94 -5.21 8.37 7.46
CA LEU A 94 -6.42 8.18 6.67
C LEU A 94 -7.11 6.88 7.07
N PRO A 95 -8.46 6.83 7.09
CA PRO A 95 -9.17 5.57 7.19
C PRO A 95 -8.71 4.60 6.11
N GLU A 96 -8.46 3.34 6.46
CA GLU A 96 -7.94 2.33 5.51
C GLU A 96 -8.80 2.21 4.24
N LYS A 97 -10.14 2.24 4.39
CA LYS A 97 -11.08 2.22 3.24
C LYS A 97 -10.87 3.42 2.30
N GLU A 98 -10.57 4.60 2.84
CA GLU A 98 -10.30 5.79 2.03
C GLU A 98 -8.95 5.69 1.33
N THR A 99 -7.93 5.17 2.01
CA THR A 99 -6.62 4.91 1.40
C THR A 99 -6.74 3.95 0.21
N ILE A 100 -7.53 2.88 0.34
CA ILE A 100 -7.80 1.95 -0.75
C ILE A 100 -8.55 2.63 -1.91
N GLN A 101 -9.45 3.59 -1.63
CA GLN A 101 -10.12 4.35 -2.69
C GLN A 101 -9.13 5.17 -3.55
N ILE A 102 -7.97 5.55 -3.03
CA ILE A 102 -6.93 6.25 -3.80
C ILE A 102 -6.42 5.37 -4.95
N LEU A 103 -6.43 4.04 -4.81
CA LEU A 103 -6.03 3.11 -5.86
C LEU A 103 -6.87 3.25 -7.15
N ARG A 104 -8.02 3.91 -7.11
CA ARG A 104 -8.78 4.29 -8.33
C ARG A 104 -7.96 5.19 -9.26
N CYS A 105 -7.04 5.98 -8.70
CA CYS A 105 -6.13 6.82 -9.51
C CYS A 105 -5.17 5.98 -10.36
N PHE A 106 -4.98 4.70 -10.04
CA PHE A 106 -4.21 3.75 -10.83
C PHE A 106 -5.05 3.03 -11.91
N GLY A 107 -6.29 3.46 -12.14
CA GLY A 107 -7.18 2.91 -13.16
C GLY A 107 -7.87 1.59 -12.75
N PHE A 108 -7.91 1.28 -11.45
CA PHE A 108 -8.73 0.16 -10.98
C PHE A 108 -10.21 0.52 -11.00
N HIS A 109 -11.02 -0.41 -11.53
CA HIS A 109 -12.47 -0.27 -11.51
C HIS A 109 -13.02 -0.39 -10.09
N ILE A 110 -14.16 0.27 -9.81
CA ILE A 110 -14.79 0.31 -8.49
C ILE A 110 -15.01 -1.09 -7.86
N ASN A 111 -15.38 -2.08 -8.66
CA ASN A 111 -15.57 -3.45 -8.17
C ASN A 111 -14.27 -4.06 -7.65
N LYS A 112 -13.12 -3.73 -8.27
CA LYS A 112 -11.81 -4.20 -7.81
C LYS A 112 -11.38 -3.50 -6.53
N ILE A 113 -11.65 -2.20 -6.42
CA ILE A 113 -11.45 -1.42 -5.19
C ILE A 113 -12.26 -1.99 -4.03
N SER A 114 -13.51 -2.36 -4.27
CA SER A 114 -14.34 -3.01 -3.25
C SER A 114 -13.74 -4.36 -2.79
N GLN A 115 -13.16 -5.14 -3.72
CA GLN A 115 -12.45 -6.38 -3.36
C GLN A 115 -11.23 -6.11 -2.50
N PHE A 116 -10.42 -5.09 -2.82
CA PHE A 116 -9.25 -4.69 -2.03
C PHE A 116 -9.62 -4.21 -0.61
N ALA A 117 -10.84 -3.74 -0.41
CA ALA A 117 -11.33 -3.28 0.89
C ALA A 117 -11.90 -4.41 1.78
N LEU A 118 -12.25 -5.58 1.21
CA LEU A 118 -12.80 -6.72 1.99
C LEU A 118 -11.89 -7.17 3.14
N PRO A 119 -10.55 -7.21 3.01
CA PRO A 119 -9.66 -7.58 4.10
C PRO A 119 -9.83 -6.73 5.37
N ILE A 120 -10.22 -5.46 5.23
CA ILE A 120 -10.47 -4.57 6.38
C ILE A 120 -11.61 -5.12 7.24
N ASP A 121 -12.72 -5.52 6.62
CA ASP A 121 -13.87 -6.07 7.35
C ASP A 121 -13.49 -7.42 8.01
N ASN A 122 -12.70 -8.25 7.33
CA ASN A 122 -12.20 -9.52 7.89
C ASN A 122 -11.30 -9.27 9.11
N ARG A 123 -10.38 -8.29 9.03
CA ARG A 123 -9.51 -7.92 10.14
C ARG A 123 -10.34 -7.36 11.30
N ASP A 124 -11.34 -6.55 11.03
CA ASP A 124 -12.24 -6.01 12.05
C ASP A 124 -12.98 -7.14 12.78
N HIS A 125 -13.45 -8.15 12.09
CA HIS A 125 -14.04 -9.34 12.69
C HIS A 125 -13.06 -10.07 13.63
N CYS A 126 -11.76 -10.12 13.28
CA CYS A 126 -10.74 -10.69 14.17
C CYS A 126 -10.47 -9.83 15.40
N ALA A 127 -10.52 -8.50 15.25
CA ALA A 127 -10.14 -7.55 16.30
C ALA A 127 -11.27 -7.26 17.31
N HIS A 128 -12.53 -7.44 16.92
CA HIS A 128 -13.66 -7.17 17.81
C HIS A 128 -13.87 -8.25 18.86
N ALA A 129 -14.23 -7.83 20.06
CA ALA A 129 -14.56 -8.71 21.19
C ALA A 129 -15.93 -9.36 21.00
N SER A 130 -16.03 -10.30 20.06
CA SER A 130 -17.27 -11.02 19.72
C SER A 130 -17.63 -12.14 20.69
N GLY A 131 -16.72 -12.50 21.61
CA GLY A 131 -16.89 -13.59 22.57
C GLY A 131 -16.59 -14.98 22.00
N PHE A 132 -16.17 -15.09 20.75
CA PHE A 132 -15.76 -16.35 20.10
C PHE A 132 -14.65 -16.13 19.08
N ILE A 133 -13.98 -17.23 18.69
CA ILE A 133 -12.96 -17.22 17.62
C ILE A 133 -13.67 -17.25 16.28
N GLN A 134 -13.59 -16.13 15.54
CA GLN A 134 -14.31 -15.94 14.26
C GLN A 134 -13.77 -16.84 13.15
N TYR A 135 -12.45 -16.97 13.03
CA TYR A 135 -11.79 -17.70 11.96
C TYR A 135 -10.82 -18.74 12.51
N LYS A 136 -10.78 -19.91 11.85
CA LYS A 136 -9.83 -20.99 12.13
C LYS A 136 -8.59 -20.83 11.24
N LYS A 137 -7.56 -21.62 11.51
CA LYS A 137 -6.27 -21.59 10.80
C LYS A 137 -6.42 -21.61 9.27
N ASN A 138 -7.26 -22.49 8.72
CA ASN A 138 -7.43 -22.58 7.27
C ASN A 138 -8.12 -21.35 6.69
N ASP A 139 -9.06 -20.75 7.41
CA ASP A 139 -9.72 -19.51 7.01
C ASP A 139 -8.68 -18.37 6.96
N ILE A 140 -7.84 -18.27 7.98
CA ILE A 140 -6.77 -17.28 8.08
C ILE A 140 -5.76 -17.42 6.94
N ILE A 141 -5.34 -18.64 6.62
CA ILE A 141 -4.45 -18.89 5.47
C ILE A 141 -5.12 -18.42 4.17
N GLN A 142 -6.41 -18.70 4.00
CA GLN A 142 -7.14 -18.28 2.80
C GLN A 142 -7.27 -16.75 2.71
N LEU A 143 -7.58 -16.07 3.82
CA LEU A 143 -7.67 -14.61 3.88
C LEU A 143 -6.32 -13.95 3.59
N SER A 144 -5.24 -14.46 4.17
CA SER A 144 -3.88 -13.95 3.92
C SER A 144 -3.44 -14.15 2.46
N ASN A 145 -3.78 -15.29 1.85
CA ASN A 145 -3.57 -15.53 0.42
C ASN A 145 -4.35 -14.53 -0.44
N GLN A 146 -5.56 -14.17 -0.05
CA GLN A 146 -6.36 -13.18 -0.76
C GLN A 146 -5.67 -11.80 -0.73
N GLU A 147 -5.18 -11.36 0.42
CA GLU A 147 -4.43 -10.10 0.56
C GLU A 147 -3.16 -10.11 -0.31
N LEU A 148 -2.41 -11.20 -0.29
CA LEU A 148 -1.22 -11.35 -1.11
C LEU A 148 -1.54 -11.28 -2.61
N ASN A 149 -2.64 -11.90 -3.06
CA ASN A 149 -3.12 -11.79 -4.44
C ASN A 149 -3.56 -10.35 -4.80
N HIS A 150 -4.07 -9.59 -3.84
CA HIS A 150 -4.35 -8.18 -4.03
C HIS A 150 -3.06 -7.38 -4.23
N ILE A 151 -2.02 -7.63 -3.43
CA ILE A 151 -0.69 -7.03 -3.59
C ILE A 151 -0.16 -7.30 -5.00
N LYS A 152 -0.14 -8.57 -5.44
CA LYS A 152 0.30 -8.97 -6.79
C LYS A 152 -0.46 -8.21 -7.87
N THR A 153 -1.79 -8.15 -7.76
CA THR A 153 -2.64 -7.44 -8.72
C THR A 153 -2.30 -5.94 -8.80
N ILE A 154 -1.99 -5.32 -7.67
CA ILE A 154 -1.60 -3.91 -7.63
C ILE A 154 -0.19 -3.75 -8.21
N GLN A 155 0.75 -4.60 -7.82
CA GLN A 155 2.12 -4.58 -8.31
C GLN A 155 2.19 -4.72 -9.83
N ASP A 156 1.42 -5.62 -10.43
CA ASP A 156 1.36 -5.83 -11.89
C ASP A 156 0.86 -4.60 -12.65
N LYS A 157 0.07 -3.74 -11.99
CA LYS A 157 -0.47 -2.52 -12.60
C LYS A 157 0.50 -1.35 -12.56
N LEU A 158 1.44 -1.33 -11.59
CA LEU A 158 2.35 -0.19 -11.37
C LEU A 158 3.22 0.14 -12.60
N PRO A 159 3.84 -0.81 -13.32
CA PRO A 159 4.66 -0.48 -14.49
C PRO A 159 3.88 0.26 -15.58
N THR A 160 2.64 -0.18 -15.86
CA THR A 160 1.78 0.48 -16.85
C THR A 160 1.42 1.90 -16.41
N MET A 161 1.11 2.10 -15.14
CA MET A 161 0.82 3.42 -14.60
C MET A 161 2.04 4.35 -14.70
N LEU A 162 3.21 3.87 -14.33
CA LEU A 162 4.45 4.64 -14.42
C LEU A 162 4.78 5.02 -15.87
N ALA A 163 4.64 4.08 -16.81
CA ALA A 163 4.83 4.35 -18.23
C ALA A 163 3.92 5.47 -18.74
N ASN A 164 2.62 5.43 -18.41
CA ASN A 164 1.67 6.47 -18.78
C ASN A 164 2.04 7.84 -18.16
N LEU A 165 2.52 7.86 -16.91
CA LEU A 165 2.97 9.10 -16.26
C LEU A 165 4.21 9.70 -16.95
N PHE A 166 5.17 8.89 -17.35
CA PHE A 166 6.32 9.33 -18.10
C PHE A 166 5.91 9.86 -19.47
N GLU A 167 5.04 9.16 -20.20
CA GLU A 167 4.52 9.59 -21.49
C GLU A 167 3.80 10.95 -21.38
N ASP A 168 2.92 11.10 -20.39
CA ASP A 168 2.23 12.36 -20.08
C ASP A 168 3.22 13.49 -19.75
N PHE A 169 4.25 13.20 -18.96
CA PHE A 169 5.28 14.17 -18.61
C PHE A 169 6.06 14.63 -19.86
N PHE A 170 6.53 13.70 -20.69
CA PHE A 170 7.25 14.02 -21.91
C PHE A 170 6.38 14.81 -22.90
N THR A 171 5.13 14.38 -23.11
CA THR A 171 4.20 15.04 -24.03
C THR A 171 3.90 16.48 -23.61
N LYS A 172 3.82 16.76 -22.30
CA LYS A 172 3.54 18.09 -21.77
C LYS A 172 4.75 19.02 -21.75
N ASN A 173 5.93 18.47 -21.52
CA ASN A 173 7.12 19.26 -21.24
C ASN A 173 8.11 19.33 -22.41
N PHE A 174 8.01 18.41 -23.37
CA PHE A 174 8.93 18.36 -24.52
C PHE A 174 8.14 18.42 -25.82
N LYS A 175 8.38 19.49 -26.58
CA LYS A 175 7.86 19.63 -27.95
C LYS A 175 8.88 19.05 -28.92
N PRO A 176 8.51 18.10 -29.80
CA PRO A 176 9.46 17.45 -30.71
C PRO A 176 10.22 18.43 -31.64
N ASP A 177 9.58 19.57 -31.93
CA ASP A 177 10.13 20.58 -32.84
C ASP A 177 10.95 21.67 -32.16
N ASP A 178 11.12 21.62 -30.82
CA ASP A 178 11.94 22.57 -30.05
C ASP A 178 13.14 21.87 -29.42
N PRO A 179 14.33 21.89 -30.10
CA PRO A 179 15.56 21.29 -29.56
C PRO A 179 16.01 21.89 -28.20
N GLY A 180 15.60 23.12 -27.89
CA GLY A 180 15.89 23.80 -26.62
C GLY A 180 15.11 23.23 -25.45
N SER A 181 14.00 22.52 -25.68
CA SER A 181 13.18 21.92 -24.62
C SER A 181 13.85 20.73 -23.94
N LEU A 182 14.88 20.15 -24.56
CA LEU A 182 15.65 19.01 -24.02
C LEU A 182 16.67 19.41 -22.94
N PHE A 183 17.03 20.70 -22.91
CA PHE A 183 17.98 21.23 -21.94
C PHE A 183 17.40 22.51 -21.33
N PRO A 184 16.76 22.46 -20.17
CA PRO A 184 16.36 23.68 -19.49
C PRO A 184 17.64 24.51 -19.29
N SER A 185 17.63 25.72 -19.85
CA SER A 185 18.71 26.67 -19.67
C SER A 185 18.95 26.84 -18.18
N GLY A 186 20.12 26.37 -17.70
CA GLY A 186 20.53 26.64 -16.34
C GLY A 186 20.49 28.15 -16.15
N SER A 187 19.66 28.60 -15.21
CA SER A 187 19.75 29.97 -14.71
C SER A 187 21.04 30.07 -13.92
N ASP A 188 21.98 30.84 -14.45
CA ASP A 188 23.14 31.38 -13.73
C ASP A 188 22.72 32.11 -12.44
#